data_1ae07a05bbf73dde62fe280dbe0fe5af
#
_entry.id   1ae07a05bbf73dde62fe280dbe0fe5af
#
_cell.length_a   1.000
_cell.length_b   1.000
_cell.length_c   1.000
_cell.angle_alpha   90.00
_cell.angle_beta   90.00
_cell.angle_gamma   90.00
#
_symmetry.space_group_name_H-M   'P 1'
#
loop_
_entity.id
_entity.type
_entity.pdbx_description
1 polymer ?
#
loop_
_entity_poly.entity_id
_entity_poly.type
_entity_poly.pdbx_seq_one_letter_code
_entity_poly.pdbx_strand_id
1 'polypeptide(L)'
;KVIARHVGVLYYTIGQRKGLNIDHEKGPWFVVGKDVVKNILYVCRTDKRDLLYSDSCVVKGINWILPSLDEIPTKCTCKFRYRQKDQDIEIERLDDTSVLVKYPQTIASVTEGQEAVFYDGDKCIGGGVIEEVFKDGKNLNQLIMEIANGHRG
;
A
#
# COMPACT_ATOMS: atom_id res chain seq x y z
N LYS A 1 22.36 0.24 -0.16
CA LYS A 1 23.31 -0.74 -0.67
C LYS A 1 22.66 -1.59 -1.76
N VAL A 2 23.30 -1.68 -2.91
CA VAL A 2 22.83 -2.54 -4.01
C VAL A 2 23.25 -3.98 -3.72
N ILE A 3 22.28 -4.90 -3.65
CA ILE A 3 22.56 -6.30 -3.35
C ILE A 3 22.30 -7.24 -4.55
N ALA A 4 21.52 -6.80 -5.54
CA ALA A 4 21.20 -7.60 -6.73
C ALA A 4 20.60 -6.72 -7.82
N ARG A 5 20.39 -7.32 -8.99
CA ARG A 5 19.68 -6.68 -10.12
C ARG A 5 18.32 -7.35 -10.32
N HIS A 6 17.37 -6.62 -10.90
CA HIS A 6 16.03 -7.10 -11.18
C HIS A 6 15.64 -6.85 -12.63
N VAL A 7 14.49 -7.42 -13.04
CA VAL A 7 14.00 -7.32 -14.41
C VAL A 7 13.17 -6.07 -14.70
N GLY A 8 12.92 -5.24 -13.71
CA GLY A 8 12.15 -4.00 -13.81
C GLY A 8 11.16 -3.88 -12.66
N VAL A 9 11.07 -2.68 -12.04
CA VAL A 9 10.29 -2.48 -10.80
C VAL A 9 8.80 -2.72 -10.98
N LEU A 10 8.27 -2.54 -12.20
CA LEU A 10 6.84 -2.74 -12.48
C LEU A 10 6.41 -4.21 -12.40
N TYR A 11 7.36 -5.14 -12.47
CA TYR A 11 7.07 -6.57 -12.35
C TYR A 11 6.97 -7.06 -10.90
N TYR A 12 7.20 -6.19 -9.93
CA TYR A 12 7.26 -6.55 -8.51
C TYR A 12 6.15 -5.89 -7.73
N THR A 13 5.70 -6.56 -6.66
CA THR A 13 4.64 -6.10 -5.77
C THR A 13 5.17 -5.96 -4.35
N ILE A 14 4.74 -4.93 -3.62
CA ILE A 14 5.09 -4.77 -2.20
C ILE A 14 4.66 -6.03 -1.43
N GLY A 15 5.56 -6.57 -0.63
CA GLY A 15 5.36 -7.80 0.12
C GLY A 15 5.78 -9.06 -0.62
N GLN A 16 6.15 -8.96 -1.90
CA GLN A 16 6.58 -10.11 -2.69
C GLN A 16 7.85 -10.73 -2.12
N ARG A 17 7.89 -12.06 -2.05
CA ARG A 17 9.06 -12.82 -1.59
C ARG A 17 9.66 -13.68 -2.70
N LYS A 18 8.81 -14.32 -3.51
CA LYS A 18 9.24 -15.22 -4.56
C LYS A 18 9.66 -14.45 -5.81
N GLY A 19 10.58 -15.01 -6.58
CA GLY A 19 11.00 -14.44 -7.85
C GLY A 19 11.95 -13.26 -7.76
N LEU A 20 12.51 -12.97 -6.59
CA LEU A 20 13.42 -11.84 -6.41
C LEU A 20 14.84 -12.16 -6.89
N ASN A 21 15.20 -13.43 -6.98
CA ASN A 21 16.52 -13.89 -7.41
C ASN A 21 17.68 -13.22 -6.65
N ILE A 22 17.48 -12.99 -5.37
CA ILE A 22 18.52 -12.45 -4.50
C ILE A 22 19.24 -13.60 -3.85
N ASP A 23 20.46 -13.84 -4.31
CA ASP A 23 21.36 -14.88 -3.79
C ASP A 23 22.31 -14.28 -2.77
N HIS A 24 21.76 -13.50 -1.84
CA HIS A 24 22.50 -12.88 -0.77
C HIS A 24 22.19 -13.61 0.54
N GLU A 25 23.20 -13.85 1.34
CA GLU A 25 23.02 -14.55 2.60
C GLU A 25 21.99 -13.85 3.50
N LYS A 26 21.37 -14.61 4.40
CA LYS A 26 20.36 -14.18 5.36
C LYS A 26 18.99 -13.81 4.74
N GLY A 27 18.66 -14.40 3.59
CA GLY A 27 17.26 -14.35 3.13
C GLY A 27 16.32 -15.05 4.13
N PRO A 28 15.01 -15.05 3.92
CA PRO A 28 14.36 -14.54 2.73
C PRO A 28 14.21 -13.01 2.70
N TRP A 29 14.19 -12.47 1.51
CA TRP A 29 13.98 -11.06 1.25
C TRP A 29 12.56 -10.83 0.76
N PHE A 30 12.02 -9.64 1.00
CA PHE A 30 10.73 -9.24 0.46
C PHE A 30 10.75 -7.76 0.04
N VAL A 31 9.87 -7.42 -0.90
CA VAL A 31 9.79 -6.06 -1.45
C VAL A 31 9.07 -5.14 -0.46
N VAL A 32 9.67 -4.01 -0.11
CA VAL A 32 9.06 -3.02 0.77
C VAL A 32 8.75 -1.71 0.05
N GLY A 33 9.41 -1.43 -1.07
CA GLY A 33 9.17 -0.21 -1.81
C GLY A 33 9.81 -0.24 -3.18
N LYS A 34 9.47 0.72 -4.02
CA LYS A 34 10.06 0.86 -5.35
C LYS A 34 10.11 2.32 -5.78
N ASP A 35 11.18 2.67 -6.48
CA ASP A 35 11.33 3.96 -7.15
C ASP A 35 11.20 3.71 -8.64
N VAL A 36 10.04 4.03 -9.21
CA VAL A 36 9.74 3.79 -10.63
C VAL A 36 10.61 4.65 -11.52
N VAL A 37 10.90 5.88 -11.12
CA VAL A 37 11.71 6.82 -11.91
C VAL A 37 13.14 6.33 -12.03
N LYS A 38 13.75 5.90 -10.93
CA LYS A 38 15.14 5.41 -10.90
C LYS A 38 15.24 3.92 -11.17
N ASN A 39 14.12 3.22 -11.31
CA ASN A 39 14.07 1.77 -11.49
C ASN A 39 14.79 1.00 -10.37
N ILE A 40 14.56 1.43 -9.13
CA ILE A 40 15.14 0.82 -7.92
C ILE A 40 14.07 0.08 -7.14
N LEU A 41 14.38 -1.15 -6.76
CA LEU A 41 13.55 -1.99 -5.92
C LEU A 41 14.15 -2.03 -4.52
N TYR A 42 13.37 -1.63 -3.52
CA TYR A 42 13.80 -1.69 -2.12
C TYR A 42 13.34 -2.99 -1.51
N VAL A 43 14.27 -3.73 -0.94
CA VAL A 43 14.00 -5.03 -0.31
C VAL A 43 14.54 -5.04 1.11
N CYS A 44 13.94 -5.84 1.98
CA CYS A 44 14.46 -6.06 3.32
C CYS A 44 14.27 -7.52 3.72
N ARG A 45 14.94 -7.89 4.81
CA ARG A 45 14.82 -9.24 5.37
C ARG A 45 13.56 -9.38 6.18
N THR A 46 13.17 -10.61 6.45
CA THR A 46 11.94 -10.96 7.17
C THR A 46 11.82 -10.28 8.54
N ASP A 47 12.94 -10.00 9.21
CA ASP A 47 12.95 -9.32 10.51
C ASP A 47 12.56 -7.83 10.44
N LYS A 48 12.46 -7.25 9.24
CA LYS A 48 12.05 -5.86 9.01
C LYS A 48 10.64 -5.72 8.45
N ARG A 49 9.75 -6.66 8.77
CA ARG A 49 8.39 -6.69 8.22
C ARG A 49 7.54 -5.48 8.62
N ASP A 50 7.89 -4.77 9.68
CA ASP A 50 7.23 -3.53 10.08
C ASP A 50 7.24 -2.46 8.99
N LEU A 51 8.20 -2.50 8.06
CA LEU A 51 8.24 -1.60 6.91
C LEU A 51 7.12 -1.85 5.89
N LEU A 52 6.40 -2.96 6.00
CA LEU A 52 5.23 -3.23 5.16
C LEU A 52 3.94 -2.60 5.70
N TYR A 53 3.93 -2.17 6.96
CA TYR A 53 2.70 -1.70 7.62
C TYR A 53 2.47 -0.22 7.39
N SER A 54 1.22 0.13 7.14
CA SER A 54 0.76 1.50 7.01
C SER A 54 -0.46 1.73 7.90
N ASP A 55 -0.81 2.99 8.15
CA ASP A 55 -1.96 3.37 8.97
C ASP A 55 -3.05 4.11 8.19
N SER A 56 -2.73 4.59 7.00
CA SER A 56 -3.69 5.31 6.17
C SER A 56 -3.25 5.31 4.70
N CYS A 57 -4.19 5.59 3.82
CA CYS A 57 -3.91 5.76 2.40
C CYS A 57 -4.91 6.72 1.76
N VAL A 58 -4.53 7.27 0.61
CA VAL A 58 -5.42 8.06 -0.24
C VAL A 58 -5.86 7.21 -1.42
N VAL A 59 -7.17 7.12 -1.62
CA VAL A 59 -7.78 6.41 -2.75
C VAL A 59 -8.41 7.46 -3.67
N LYS A 60 -8.10 7.39 -4.96
CA LYS A 60 -8.60 8.32 -5.98
C LYS A 60 -9.33 7.61 -7.11
N GLY A 61 -10.03 8.39 -7.91
CA GLY A 61 -10.78 7.86 -9.04
C GLY A 61 -11.90 6.94 -8.63
N ILE A 62 -12.53 7.20 -7.49
CA ILE A 62 -13.55 6.31 -6.94
C ILE A 62 -14.82 6.39 -7.77
N ASN A 63 -15.30 5.22 -8.17
CA ASN A 63 -16.62 5.05 -8.76
C ASN A 63 -17.58 4.64 -7.64
N TRP A 64 -18.39 5.59 -7.18
CA TRP A 64 -19.36 5.33 -6.12
C TRP A 64 -20.63 4.68 -6.69
N ILE A 65 -21.08 3.61 -6.02
CA ILE A 65 -22.31 2.87 -6.37
C ILE A 65 -23.35 3.24 -5.30
N LEU A 66 -23.61 4.54 -5.16
CA LEU A 66 -24.55 5.09 -4.19
C LEU A 66 -25.42 6.12 -4.88
N PRO A 67 -26.72 6.27 -4.46
CA PRO A 67 -27.61 7.27 -5.04
C PRO A 67 -27.13 8.71 -4.84
N SER A 68 -26.37 8.98 -3.76
CA SER A 68 -25.88 10.31 -3.42
C SER A 68 -24.55 10.21 -2.68
N LEU A 69 -23.67 11.19 -2.89
CA LEU A 69 -22.42 11.31 -2.18
C LEU A 69 -22.61 11.51 -0.67
N ASP A 70 -23.77 12.03 -0.26
CA ASP A 70 -24.10 12.20 1.15
C ASP A 70 -24.31 10.88 1.88
N GLU A 71 -24.50 9.79 1.14
CA GLU A 71 -24.68 8.45 1.69
C GLU A 71 -23.35 7.71 1.91
N ILE A 72 -22.21 8.33 1.61
CA ILE A 72 -20.90 7.74 1.87
C ILE A 72 -20.72 7.60 3.40
N PRO A 73 -20.58 6.36 3.93
CA PRO A 73 -20.44 6.19 5.37
C PRO A 73 -19.07 6.64 5.85
N THR A 74 -19.00 7.11 7.08
CA THR A 74 -17.73 7.45 7.74
C THR A 74 -16.95 6.18 8.10
N LYS A 75 -17.67 5.11 8.44
CA LYS A 75 -17.10 3.82 8.81
C LYS A 75 -17.67 2.73 7.91
N CYS A 76 -16.78 1.92 7.35
CA CYS A 76 -17.16 0.80 6.51
C CYS A 76 -16.01 -0.20 6.47
N THR A 77 -16.06 -1.17 5.56
CA THR A 77 -14.96 -2.09 5.36
C THR A 77 -14.33 -1.87 3.99
N CYS A 78 -13.09 -2.27 3.84
CA CYS A 78 -12.35 -2.12 2.59
C CYS A 78 -11.53 -3.38 2.32
N LYS A 79 -11.53 -3.79 1.05
CA LYS A 79 -10.66 -4.84 0.55
C LYS A 79 -9.52 -4.18 -0.24
N PHE A 80 -8.29 -4.33 0.24
CA PHE A 80 -7.10 -3.76 -0.39
C PHE A 80 -6.42 -4.73 -1.36
N ARG A 81 -6.74 -6.01 -1.26
CA ARG A 81 -6.22 -7.06 -2.14
C ARG A 81 -7.28 -8.14 -2.32
N TYR A 82 -7.28 -8.75 -3.49
CA TYR A 82 -8.28 -9.75 -3.90
C TYR A 82 -8.48 -10.90 -2.89
N ARG A 83 -7.39 -11.42 -2.31
CA ARG A 83 -7.46 -12.57 -1.39
C ARG A 83 -7.35 -12.19 0.08
N GLN A 84 -7.40 -10.92 0.39
CA GLN A 84 -7.30 -10.44 1.76
C GLN A 84 -8.69 -10.31 2.38
N LYS A 85 -8.77 -10.48 3.71
CA LYS A 85 -9.99 -10.17 4.45
C LYS A 85 -10.31 -8.69 4.33
N ASP A 86 -11.59 -8.36 4.34
CA ASP A 86 -12.04 -6.99 4.45
C ASP A 86 -11.58 -6.40 5.78
N GLN A 87 -11.11 -5.16 5.74
CA GLN A 87 -10.60 -4.45 6.90
C GLN A 87 -11.56 -3.34 7.31
N ASP A 88 -11.77 -3.18 8.61
CA ASP A 88 -12.51 -2.04 9.13
C ASP A 88 -11.72 -0.75 8.89
N ILE A 89 -12.39 0.28 8.35
CA ILE A 89 -11.75 1.54 8.03
C ILE A 89 -12.65 2.73 8.39
N GLU A 90 -12.02 3.91 8.45
CA GLU A 90 -12.72 5.18 8.49
C GLU A 90 -12.39 5.97 7.23
N ILE A 91 -13.41 6.62 6.66
CA ILE A 91 -13.28 7.40 5.43
C ILE A 91 -13.41 8.87 5.77
N GLU A 92 -12.45 9.68 5.31
CA GLU A 92 -12.53 11.13 5.30
C GLU A 92 -12.57 11.59 3.84
N ARG A 93 -13.66 12.23 3.43
CA ARG A 93 -13.83 12.66 2.06
C ARG A 93 -12.93 13.85 1.74
N LEU A 94 -12.15 13.73 0.66
CA LEU A 94 -11.27 14.80 0.18
C LEU A 94 -11.93 15.59 -0.94
N ASP A 95 -12.55 14.89 -1.87
CA ASP A 95 -13.38 15.45 -2.94
C ASP A 95 -14.40 14.41 -3.39
N ASP A 96 -15.10 14.65 -4.51
CA ASP A 96 -16.20 13.77 -4.96
C ASP A 96 -15.72 12.35 -5.32
N THR A 97 -14.47 12.17 -5.68
CA THR A 97 -13.92 10.88 -6.13
C THR A 97 -12.68 10.46 -5.34
N SER A 98 -12.34 11.16 -4.27
CA SER A 98 -11.13 10.88 -3.48
C SER A 98 -11.42 10.88 -2.00
N VAL A 99 -10.82 9.94 -1.28
CA VAL A 99 -10.95 9.82 0.17
C VAL A 99 -9.62 9.53 0.82
N LEU A 100 -9.47 9.98 2.06
CA LEU A 100 -8.42 9.50 2.97
C LEU A 100 -9.01 8.32 3.74
N VAL A 101 -8.36 7.18 3.66
CA VAL A 101 -8.77 5.95 4.35
C VAL A 101 -7.86 5.74 5.55
N LYS A 102 -8.45 5.69 6.73
CA LYS A 102 -7.73 5.43 7.98
C LYS A 102 -8.09 4.05 8.51
N TYR A 103 -7.09 3.32 8.95
CA TYR A 103 -7.31 2.01 9.54
C TYR A 103 -7.19 2.11 11.07
N PRO A 104 -8.11 1.47 11.83
CA PRO A 104 -7.98 1.43 13.29
C PRO A 104 -6.73 0.69 13.76
N GLN A 105 -6.25 -0.24 12.94
CA GLN A 105 -5.01 -0.98 13.16
C GLN A 105 -4.14 -0.87 11.92
N THR A 106 -2.83 -0.94 12.08
CA THR A 106 -1.92 -0.95 10.93
C THR A 106 -2.17 -2.18 10.05
N ILE A 107 -2.13 -1.97 8.75
CA ILE A 107 -2.36 -3.02 7.75
C ILE A 107 -1.11 -3.21 6.91
N ALA A 108 -0.72 -4.47 6.71
CA ALA A 108 0.44 -4.82 5.91
C ALA A 108 0.15 -4.74 4.41
N SER A 109 1.14 -4.27 3.67
CA SER A 109 1.19 -4.40 2.21
C SER A 109 0.06 -3.70 1.45
N VAL A 110 -0.47 -2.60 1.99
CA VAL A 110 -1.32 -1.69 1.22
C VAL A 110 -0.42 -0.99 0.21
N THR A 111 -0.76 -1.04 -1.07
CA THR A 111 0.18 -0.74 -2.15
C THR A 111 -0.39 0.28 -3.13
N GLU A 112 0.42 1.29 -3.46
CA GLU A 112 0.10 2.25 -4.52
C GLU A 112 -0.14 1.52 -5.85
N GLY A 113 -1.14 1.98 -6.59
CA GLY A 113 -1.51 1.41 -7.89
C GLY A 113 -2.48 0.24 -7.82
N GLN A 114 -2.75 -0.32 -6.65
CA GLN A 114 -3.75 -1.37 -6.49
C GLN A 114 -5.13 -0.79 -6.20
N GLU A 115 -6.17 -1.56 -6.48
CA GLU A 115 -7.54 -1.15 -6.23
C GLU A 115 -7.94 -1.36 -4.76
N ALA A 116 -8.68 -0.40 -4.23
CA ALA A 116 -9.36 -0.51 -2.95
C ALA A 116 -10.87 -0.56 -3.22
N VAL A 117 -11.55 -1.54 -2.65
CA VAL A 117 -13.00 -1.71 -2.83
C VAL A 117 -13.69 -1.57 -1.47
N PHE A 118 -14.69 -0.70 -1.42
CA PHE A 118 -15.41 -0.36 -0.19
C PHE A 118 -16.73 -1.10 -0.10
N TYR A 119 -17.03 -1.58 1.11
CA TYR A 119 -18.27 -2.32 1.40
C TYR A 119 -18.95 -1.73 2.63
N ASP A 120 -20.28 -1.66 2.56
CA ASP A 120 -21.14 -1.40 3.73
C ASP A 120 -21.91 -2.69 4.01
N GLY A 121 -21.44 -3.45 5.00
CA GLY A 121 -21.88 -4.83 5.18
C GLY A 121 -21.47 -5.68 3.98
N ASP A 122 -22.44 -6.36 3.36
CA ASP A 122 -22.19 -7.18 2.17
C ASP A 122 -22.32 -6.39 0.85
N LYS A 123 -22.67 -5.12 0.95
CA LYS A 123 -22.94 -4.29 -0.24
C LYS A 123 -21.69 -3.54 -0.66
N CYS A 124 -21.25 -3.75 -1.90
CA CYS A 124 -20.18 -2.94 -2.49
C CYS A 124 -20.70 -1.52 -2.75
N ILE A 125 -20.01 -0.52 -2.22
CA ILE A 125 -20.43 0.89 -2.35
C ILE A 125 -19.50 1.70 -3.23
N GLY A 126 -18.38 1.15 -3.66
CA GLY A 126 -17.48 1.83 -4.58
C GLY A 126 -16.08 1.27 -4.54
N GLY A 127 -15.24 1.78 -5.42
CA GLY A 127 -13.82 1.41 -5.45
C GLY A 127 -13.01 2.39 -6.26
N GLY A 128 -11.72 2.45 -5.98
CA GLY A 128 -10.79 3.32 -6.65
C GLY A 128 -9.38 2.81 -6.56
N VAL A 129 -8.42 3.64 -6.95
CA VAL A 129 -7.00 3.28 -6.98
C VAL A 129 -6.28 3.92 -5.80
N ILE A 130 -5.47 3.14 -5.11
CA ILE A 130 -4.62 3.62 -4.03
C ILE A 130 -3.51 4.47 -4.65
N GLU A 131 -3.48 5.76 -4.31
CA GLU A 131 -2.49 6.69 -4.86
C GLU A 131 -1.30 6.90 -3.94
N GLU A 132 -1.55 7.02 -2.64
CA GLU A 132 -0.51 7.22 -1.64
C GLU A 132 -0.80 6.39 -0.40
N VAL A 133 0.26 5.93 0.25
CA VAL A 133 0.19 5.13 1.48
C VAL A 133 1.02 5.83 2.54
N PHE A 134 0.51 5.93 3.77
CA PHE A 134 1.13 6.69 4.85
C PHE A 134 1.36 5.87 6.10
N LYS A 135 2.40 6.24 6.83
CA LYS A 135 2.69 5.77 8.17
C LYS A 135 3.14 6.96 9.02
N ASP A 136 2.43 7.20 10.12
CA ASP A 136 2.70 8.32 11.04
C ASP A 136 2.77 9.67 10.31
N GLY A 137 1.87 9.88 9.33
CA GLY A 137 1.79 11.12 8.56
C GLY A 137 2.81 11.26 7.45
N LYS A 138 3.67 10.26 7.23
CA LYS A 138 4.68 10.27 6.18
C LYS A 138 4.34 9.28 5.08
N ASN A 139 4.61 9.65 3.82
CA ASN A 139 4.48 8.72 2.71
C ASN A 139 5.39 7.52 2.93
N LEU A 140 4.82 6.32 2.95
CA LEU A 140 5.55 5.11 3.30
C LEU A 140 6.70 4.82 2.33
N ASN A 141 6.46 5.02 1.03
CA ASN A 141 7.49 4.80 0.02
C ASN A 141 8.68 5.76 0.20
N GLN A 142 8.40 7.04 0.48
CA GLN A 142 9.45 8.02 0.79
C GLN A 142 10.20 7.67 2.07
N LEU A 143 9.49 7.23 3.09
CA LEU A 143 10.11 6.82 4.35
C LEU A 143 11.11 5.67 4.13
N ILE A 144 10.73 4.69 3.31
CA ILE A 144 11.59 3.56 2.96
C ILE A 144 12.83 4.04 2.18
N MET A 145 12.65 4.96 1.23
CA MET A 145 13.76 5.55 0.48
C MET A 145 14.74 6.30 1.40
N GLU A 146 14.22 7.08 2.35
CA GLU A 146 15.04 7.82 3.32
C GLU A 146 15.85 6.87 4.20
N ILE A 147 15.24 5.78 4.68
CA ILE A 147 15.92 4.77 5.48
C ILE A 147 17.03 4.11 4.66
N ALA A 148 16.74 3.75 3.41
CA ALA A 148 17.72 3.12 2.53
C ALA A 148 18.91 4.04 2.24
N ASN A 149 18.65 5.33 2.03
CA ASN A 149 19.70 6.32 1.76
C ASN A 149 20.48 6.69 3.02
N GLY A 150 19.82 6.73 4.18
CA GLY A 150 20.45 7.03 5.46
C GLY A 150 21.44 5.97 5.92
N HIS A 151 21.35 4.75 5.40
CA HIS A 151 22.24 3.65 5.72
C HIS A 151 23.43 3.51 4.75
N ARG A 152 23.63 4.51 3.90
CA ARG A 152 24.77 4.58 2.98
C ARG A 152 26.02 5.19 3.62
N GLY A 153 26.05 5.23 4.87
CA GLY A 153 27.20 5.76 5.60
C GLY A 153 28.44 4.91 5.47
#